data_952e76e030c066c909aaba7c160265d4
#
_entry.id   952e76e030c066c909aaba7c160265d4
#
_cell.length_a   1.000
_cell.length_b   1.000
_cell.length_c   1.000
_cell.angle_alpha   90.00
_cell.angle_beta   90.00
_cell.angle_gamma   90.00
#
_symmetry.space_group_name_H-M   'P 1'
#
loop_
_entity.id
_entity.type
_entity.pdbx_description
1 polymer ?
#
loop_
_entity_poly.entity_id
_entity_poly.type
_entity_poly.pdbx_seq_one_letter_code
_entity_poly.pdbx_strand_id
1 'polypeptide(L)'
;MTEVDHRKLMEGFAGMFLSNDWQRLGEFVAEDAVFEYPQSGERFRGLANIRGQFESYPGLEAGSTQLEEVIGGSTYALTPMYTVVAVDGSGDRGTSIVRVRYPDGSRWWAVNLYEVRNGKIARSRTFFAPEFEPPDWRRPFHDTGTTPPER
;
A
#
# COMPACT_ATOMS: atom_id res chain seq x y z
N MET A 1 -1.12 9.48 -26.06
CA MET A 1 -1.49 9.03 -24.71
C MET A 1 -0.42 9.43 -23.74
N THR A 2 -0.79 10.08 -22.66
CA THR A 2 0.15 10.47 -21.63
C THR A 2 0.56 9.23 -20.85
N GLU A 3 1.85 9.04 -20.67
CA GLU A 3 2.37 7.96 -19.84
C GLU A 3 1.90 8.14 -18.39
N VAL A 4 1.61 7.05 -17.72
CA VAL A 4 1.16 7.07 -16.33
C VAL A 4 2.33 7.39 -15.42
N ASP A 5 2.18 8.43 -14.63
CA ASP A 5 3.10 8.70 -13.53
C ASP A 5 2.68 7.87 -12.30
N HIS A 6 3.23 6.68 -12.23
CA HIS A 6 2.91 5.71 -11.19
C HIS A 6 3.22 6.22 -9.79
N ARG A 7 4.33 6.95 -9.66
CA ARG A 7 4.72 7.51 -8.37
C ARG A 7 3.72 8.54 -7.89
N LYS A 8 3.35 9.48 -8.76
CA LYS A 8 2.36 10.50 -8.43
C LYS A 8 1.00 9.90 -8.10
N LEU A 9 0.59 8.88 -8.84
CA LEU A 9 -0.66 8.15 -8.57
C LEU A 9 -0.66 7.52 -7.17
N MET A 10 0.42 6.84 -6.81
CA MET A 10 0.53 6.19 -5.50
C MET A 10 0.72 7.18 -4.37
N GLU A 11 1.44 8.28 -4.57
CA GLU A 11 1.54 9.35 -3.59
C GLU A 11 0.18 9.99 -3.31
N GLY A 12 -0.61 10.24 -4.34
CA GLY A 12 -1.98 10.75 -4.19
C GLY A 12 -2.88 9.79 -3.44
N PHE A 13 -2.83 8.53 -3.80
CA PHE A 13 -3.58 7.45 -3.13
C PHE A 13 -3.18 7.33 -1.65
N ALA A 14 -1.88 7.36 -1.34
CA ALA A 14 -1.38 7.35 0.03
C ALA A 14 -1.82 8.60 0.81
N GLY A 15 -1.81 9.76 0.18
CA GLY A 15 -2.28 11.01 0.80
C GLY A 15 -3.75 10.96 1.20
N MET A 16 -4.57 10.25 0.43
CA MET A 16 -5.97 10.01 0.78
C MET A 16 -6.09 9.19 2.08
N PHE A 17 -5.27 8.15 2.24
CA PHE A 17 -5.22 7.39 3.49
C PHE A 17 -4.78 8.26 4.66
N LEU A 18 -3.82 9.15 4.45
CA LEU A 18 -3.34 10.11 5.46
C LEU A 18 -4.45 10.98 6.01
N SER A 19 -5.29 11.49 5.12
CA SER A 19 -6.35 12.42 5.47
C SER A 19 -7.66 11.73 5.87
N ASN A 20 -7.75 10.40 5.74
CA ASN A 20 -8.99 9.64 5.84
C ASN A 20 -10.12 10.21 4.96
N ASP A 21 -9.75 10.81 3.85
CA ASP A 21 -10.69 11.44 2.94
C ASP A 21 -11.12 10.44 1.85
N TRP A 22 -11.90 9.47 2.27
CA TRP A 22 -12.38 8.38 1.41
C TRP A 22 -13.29 8.87 0.27
N GLN A 23 -13.80 10.08 0.35
CA GLN A 23 -14.56 10.68 -0.74
C GLN A 23 -13.71 10.89 -1.99
N ARG A 24 -12.40 11.03 -1.81
CA ARG A 24 -11.46 11.20 -2.91
C ARG A 24 -11.06 9.90 -3.60
N LEU A 25 -11.52 8.76 -3.14
CA LEU A 25 -11.10 7.45 -3.70
C LEU A 25 -11.31 7.40 -5.23
N GLY A 26 -12.39 7.96 -5.73
CA GLY A 26 -12.69 8.03 -7.16
C GLY A 26 -11.74 8.86 -8.00
N GLU A 27 -10.87 9.65 -7.40
CA GLU A 27 -9.80 10.36 -8.12
C GLU A 27 -8.69 9.40 -8.55
N PHE A 28 -8.47 8.32 -7.80
CA PHE A 28 -7.36 7.38 -7.99
C PHE A 28 -7.79 6.00 -8.46
N VAL A 29 -9.04 5.64 -8.25
CA VAL A 29 -9.59 4.31 -8.51
C VAL A 29 -10.79 4.43 -9.44
N ALA A 30 -10.84 3.58 -10.47
CA ALA A 30 -11.93 3.54 -11.42
C ALA A 30 -13.24 3.09 -10.74
N GLU A 31 -14.36 3.60 -11.23
CA GLU A 31 -15.69 3.30 -10.66
C GLU A 31 -16.00 1.80 -10.67
N ASP A 32 -15.58 1.10 -11.71
CA ASP A 32 -15.76 -0.34 -11.89
C ASP A 32 -14.53 -1.18 -11.47
N ALA A 33 -13.63 -0.61 -10.70
CA ALA A 33 -12.39 -1.29 -10.30
C ALA A 33 -12.65 -2.58 -9.53
N VAL A 34 -11.68 -3.48 -9.60
CA VAL A 34 -11.68 -4.74 -8.85
C VAL A 34 -10.41 -4.84 -8.03
N PHE A 35 -10.55 -4.96 -6.73
CA PHE A 35 -9.46 -5.23 -5.80
C PHE A 35 -9.55 -6.67 -5.32
N GLU A 36 -8.45 -7.38 -5.40
CA GLU A 36 -8.37 -8.80 -5.05
C GLU A 36 -7.33 -9.02 -3.96
N TYR A 37 -7.68 -9.86 -2.99
CA TYR A 37 -6.77 -10.36 -1.97
C TYR A 37 -6.62 -11.87 -2.17
N PRO A 38 -5.66 -12.31 -3.02
CA PRO A 38 -5.59 -13.73 -3.42
C PRO A 38 -5.41 -14.71 -2.27
N GLN A 39 -4.74 -14.29 -1.18
CA GLN A 39 -4.50 -15.18 -0.04
C GLN A 39 -5.78 -15.58 0.69
N SER A 40 -6.77 -14.70 0.73
CA SER A 40 -8.09 -14.98 1.33
C SER A 40 -9.14 -15.36 0.29
N GLY A 41 -8.86 -15.09 -0.99
CA GLY A 41 -9.82 -15.26 -2.06
C GLY A 41 -10.85 -14.14 -2.18
N GLU A 42 -10.70 -13.09 -1.40
CA GLU A 42 -11.61 -11.95 -1.41
C GLU A 42 -11.48 -11.12 -2.70
N ARG A 43 -12.62 -10.60 -3.14
CA ARG A 43 -12.69 -9.71 -4.29
C ARG A 43 -13.70 -8.61 -4.01
N PHE A 44 -13.26 -7.37 -4.17
CA PHE A 44 -14.09 -6.18 -3.96
C PHE A 44 -14.31 -5.51 -5.32
N ARG A 45 -15.57 -5.45 -5.77
CA ARG A 45 -15.94 -4.84 -7.04
C ARG A 45 -16.61 -3.49 -6.82
N GLY A 46 -16.12 -2.49 -7.55
CA GLY A 46 -16.67 -1.15 -7.56
C GLY A 46 -16.23 -0.30 -6.39
N LEU A 47 -16.28 1.01 -6.60
CA LEU A 47 -15.82 1.99 -5.61
C LEU A 47 -16.49 1.85 -4.25
N ALA A 48 -17.80 1.61 -4.23
CA ALA A 48 -18.54 1.52 -2.96
C ALA A 48 -18.02 0.38 -2.07
N ASN A 49 -17.75 -0.79 -2.65
CA ASN A 49 -17.24 -1.93 -1.91
C ASN A 49 -15.77 -1.76 -1.52
N ILE A 50 -14.96 -1.21 -2.43
CA ILE A 50 -13.55 -0.93 -2.15
C ILE A 50 -13.44 0.09 -1.01
N ARG A 51 -14.22 1.18 -1.09
CA ARG A 51 -14.27 2.18 -0.03
C ARG A 51 -14.75 1.58 1.29
N GLY A 52 -15.83 0.82 1.25
CA GLY A 52 -16.43 0.23 2.44
C GLY A 52 -15.47 -0.65 3.23
N GLN A 53 -14.67 -1.46 2.56
CA GLN A 53 -13.70 -2.31 3.25
C GLN A 53 -12.55 -1.51 3.88
N PHE A 54 -12.13 -0.40 3.27
CA PHE A 54 -11.12 0.48 3.87
C PHE A 54 -11.68 1.27 5.06
N GLU A 55 -12.85 1.88 4.90
CA GLU A 55 -13.50 2.66 5.96
C GLU A 55 -13.86 1.82 7.18
N SER A 56 -14.17 0.56 6.97
CA SER A 56 -14.66 -0.34 8.03
C SER A 56 -13.55 -1.06 8.78
N TYR A 57 -12.30 -0.73 8.52
CA TYR A 57 -11.20 -1.40 9.21
C TYR A 57 -11.28 -1.16 10.73
N PRO A 58 -11.30 -2.24 11.55
CA PRO A 58 -11.43 -2.10 13.00
C PRO A 58 -10.28 -1.32 13.62
N GLY A 59 -10.60 -0.33 14.44
CA GLY A 59 -9.60 0.48 15.14
C GLY A 59 -8.94 1.56 14.29
N LEU A 60 -9.45 1.83 13.10
CA LEU A 60 -8.95 2.92 12.26
C LEU A 60 -9.40 4.27 12.84
N GLU A 61 -8.47 4.99 13.43
CA GLU A 61 -8.72 6.33 13.95
C GLU A 61 -8.24 7.41 12.98
N ALA A 62 -9.04 8.46 12.86
CA ALA A 62 -8.69 9.61 12.05
C ALA A 62 -7.58 10.43 12.70
N GLY A 63 -6.59 10.82 11.93
CA GLY A 63 -5.85 12.05 12.20
C GLY A 63 -4.45 11.94 12.79
N SER A 64 -3.85 10.79 12.97
CA SER A 64 -2.43 10.73 13.31
C SER A 64 -1.60 10.33 12.10
N THR A 65 -1.15 11.31 11.37
CA THR A 65 -0.38 11.09 10.16
C THR A 65 0.96 11.80 10.25
N GLN A 66 2.03 11.11 9.85
CA GLN A 66 3.36 11.67 9.76
C GLN A 66 3.92 11.43 8.37
N LEU A 67 4.71 12.38 7.89
CA LEU A 67 5.50 12.19 6.70
C LEU A 67 6.91 11.80 7.13
N GLU A 68 7.41 10.73 6.56
CA GLU A 68 8.78 10.27 6.77
C GLU A 68 9.51 10.09 5.45
N GLU A 69 10.81 10.24 5.53
CA GLU A 69 11.68 9.87 4.44
C GLU A 69 11.72 8.35 4.33
N VAL A 70 11.51 7.85 3.13
CA VAL A 70 11.56 6.41 2.85
C VAL A 70 12.77 6.04 2.03
N ILE A 71 13.00 4.75 1.89
CA ILE A 71 14.11 4.21 1.12
C ILE A 71 14.17 4.85 -0.28
N GLY A 72 15.33 5.42 -0.62
CA GLY A 72 15.51 6.16 -1.88
C GLY A 72 15.44 7.67 -1.77
N GLY A 73 15.31 8.21 -0.57
CA GLY A 73 15.36 9.66 -0.34
C GLY A 73 14.10 10.41 -0.74
N SER A 74 12.99 9.72 -0.86
CA SER A 74 11.68 10.32 -1.12
C SER A 74 10.85 10.38 0.14
N THR A 75 10.07 11.43 0.27
CA THR A 75 9.12 11.57 1.37
C THR A 75 7.79 10.97 0.97
N TYR A 76 7.30 10.03 1.76
CA TYR A 76 6.01 9.41 1.56
C TYR A 76 5.10 9.62 2.78
N ALA A 77 3.83 9.42 2.52
CA ALA A 77 2.86 9.42 3.59
C ALA A 77 3.08 8.23 4.52
N LEU A 78 3.29 8.50 5.79
CA LEU A 78 3.29 7.50 6.84
C LEU A 78 2.03 7.68 7.67
N THR A 79 1.25 6.61 7.77
CA THR A 79 0.16 6.55 8.74
C THR A 79 0.53 5.54 9.82
N PRO A 80 -0.20 5.48 10.95
CA PRO A 80 -0.02 4.39 11.90
C PRO A 80 -0.17 3.02 11.27
N MET A 81 -0.91 2.92 10.17
CA MET A 81 -1.19 1.69 9.45
C MET A 81 -0.36 1.50 8.19
N TYR A 82 0.11 2.58 7.56
CA TYR A 82 0.42 2.52 6.14
C TYR A 82 1.62 3.39 5.76
N THR A 83 2.65 2.77 5.22
CA THR A 83 3.82 3.48 4.68
C THR A 83 4.16 2.92 3.31
N VAL A 84 4.17 3.77 2.30
CA VAL A 84 4.62 3.37 0.96
C VAL A 84 6.14 3.32 0.95
N VAL A 85 6.70 2.15 0.66
CA VAL A 85 8.15 1.91 0.68
C VAL A 85 8.74 2.01 -0.71
N ALA A 86 8.05 1.50 -1.71
CA ALA A 86 8.52 1.53 -3.09
C ALA A 86 7.35 1.57 -4.06
N VAL A 87 7.55 2.29 -5.15
CA VAL A 87 6.63 2.30 -6.28
C VAL A 87 7.44 2.10 -7.54
N ASP A 88 7.02 1.16 -8.36
CA ASP A 88 7.64 0.87 -9.65
C ASP A 88 6.55 0.62 -10.68
N GLY A 89 6.79 1.01 -11.91
CA GLY A 89 5.77 0.83 -12.93
C GLY A 89 6.23 1.19 -14.32
N SER A 90 5.56 0.61 -15.29
CA SER A 90 5.80 0.84 -16.71
C SER A 90 4.49 0.66 -17.46
N GLY A 91 4.17 1.60 -18.34
CA GLY A 91 2.92 1.60 -19.08
C GLY A 91 1.71 1.66 -18.15
N ASP A 92 0.79 0.73 -18.32
CA ASP A 92 -0.45 0.65 -17.55
C ASP A 92 -0.36 -0.28 -16.33
N ARG A 93 0.83 -0.76 -15.97
CA ARG A 93 1.05 -1.67 -14.86
C ARG A 93 2.04 -1.12 -13.87
N GLY A 94 1.75 -1.32 -12.59
CA GLY A 94 2.64 -0.90 -11.52
C GLY A 94 2.64 -1.86 -10.35
N THR A 95 3.65 -1.66 -9.51
CA THR A 95 3.81 -2.38 -8.25
C THR A 95 4.06 -1.35 -7.17
N SER A 96 3.38 -1.48 -6.05
CA SER A 96 3.72 -0.73 -4.84
C SER A 96 3.98 -1.69 -3.68
N ILE A 97 4.95 -1.36 -2.87
CA ILE A 97 5.28 -2.10 -1.65
C ILE A 97 4.98 -1.20 -0.48
N VAL A 98 4.22 -1.72 0.47
CA VAL A 98 3.70 -0.96 1.60
C VAL A 98 4.04 -1.70 2.89
N ARG A 99 4.47 -0.96 3.89
CA ARG A 99 4.50 -1.45 5.26
C ARG A 99 3.20 -1.07 5.94
N VAL A 100 2.61 -2.03 6.62
CA VAL A 100 1.34 -1.85 7.31
C VAL A 100 1.54 -2.14 8.78
N ARG A 101 1.12 -1.21 9.63
CA ARG A 101 1.02 -1.43 11.07
C ARG A 101 -0.45 -1.43 11.43
N TYR A 102 -0.94 -2.58 11.85
CA TYR A 102 -2.33 -2.71 12.27
C TYR A 102 -2.57 -2.18 13.68
N PRO A 103 -3.81 -1.86 14.04
CA PRO A 103 -4.13 -1.34 15.37
C PRO A 103 -3.75 -2.26 16.53
N ASP A 104 -3.62 -3.57 16.29
CA ASP A 104 -3.13 -4.54 17.27
C ASP A 104 -1.61 -4.50 17.47
N GLY A 105 -0.91 -3.63 16.75
CA GLY A 105 0.55 -3.50 16.78
C GLY A 105 1.29 -4.46 15.86
N SER A 106 0.61 -5.35 15.17
CA SER A 106 1.25 -6.27 14.23
C SER A 106 1.76 -5.52 13.00
N ARG A 107 2.90 -5.99 12.47
CA ARG A 107 3.54 -5.41 11.30
C ARG A 107 3.46 -6.35 10.13
N TRP A 108 3.12 -5.79 9.00
CA TRP A 108 2.92 -6.55 7.77
C TRP A 108 3.52 -5.80 6.59
N TRP A 109 3.86 -6.55 5.58
CA TRP A 109 4.14 -6.01 4.25
C TRP A 109 2.93 -6.26 3.37
N ALA A 110 2.63 -5.31 2.51
CA ALA A 110 1.65 -5.50 1.45
C ALA A 110 2.31 -5.21 0.11
N VAL A 111 2.16 -6.13 -0.83
CA VAL A 111 2.63 -5.97 -2.19
C VAL A 111 1.42 -5.85 -3.10
N ASN A 112 1.31 -4.73 -3.77
CA ASN A 112 0.19 -4.44 -4.68
C ASN A 112 0.69 -4.51 -6.12
N LEU A 113 0.04 -5.36 -6.91
CA LEU A 113 0.21 -5.41 -8.36
C LEU A 113 -1.04 -4.78 -8.96
N TYR A 114 -0.90 -3.69 -9.68
CA TYR A 114 -2.07 -2.96 -10.17
C TYR A 114 -1.99 -2.64 -11.65
N GLU A 115 -3.16 -2.46 -12.24
CA GLU A 115 -3.35 -2.05 -13.63
C GLU A 115 -4.10 -0.71 -13.64
N VAL A 116 -3.67 0.18 -14.54
CA VAL A 116 -4.21 1.52 -14.69
C VAL A 116 -4.99 1.63 -16.00
N ARG A 117 -6.13 2.27 -15.93
CA ARG A 117 -6.95 2.60 -17.09
C ARG A 117 -7.44 4.04 -16.95
N ASN A 118 -7.20 4.85 -17.97
CA ASN A 118 -7.57 6.26 -17.96
C ASN A 118 -7.04 7.01 -16.73
N GLY A 119 -5.79 6.74 -16.34
CA GLY A 119 -5.15 7.41 -15.21
C GLY A 119 -5.58 6.95 -13.82
N LYS A 120 -6.43 5.92 -13.73
CA LYS A 120 -6.95 5.39 -12.46
C LYS A 120 -6.69 3.90 -12.34
N ILE A 121 -6.55 3.43 -11.10
CA ILE A 121 -6.39 2.01 -10.81
C ILE A 121 -7.69 1.30 -11.18
N ALA A 122 -7.61 0.37 -12.14
CA ALA A 122 -8.74 -0.43 -12.58
C ALA A 122 -8.75 -1.83 -11.96
N ARG A 123 -7.59 -2.32 -11.60
CA ARG A 123 -7.43 -3.62 -10.94
C ARG A 123 -6.25 -3.59 -10.00
N SER A 124 -6.39 -4.19 -8.85
CA SER A 124 -5.29 -4.37 -7.90
C SER A 124 -5.35 -5.76 -7.30
N ARG A 125 -4.18 -6.38 -7.16
CA ARG A 125 -4.00 -7.60 -6.37
C ARG A 125 -3.04 -7.29 -5.25
N THR A 126 -3.45 -7.54 -4.02
CA THR A 126 -2.66 -7.29 -2.84
C THR A 126 -2.33 -8.58 -2.12
N PHE A 127 -1.04 -8.78 -1.87
CA PHE A 127 -0.53 -9.88 -1.07
C PHE A 127 -0.05 -9.32 0.25
N PHE A 128 -0.45 -9.96 1.35
CA PHE A 128 -0.07 -9.56 2.70
C PHE A 128 0.89 -10.57 3.29
N ALA A 129 1.99 -10.09 3.84
CA ALA A 129 3.01 -10.93 4.45
C ALA A 129 3.35 -10.38 5.85
N PRO A 130 3.16 -11.18 6.90
CA PRO A 130 3.54 -10.73 8.24
C PRO A 130 5.06 -10.68 8.38
N GLU A 131 5.55 -9.76 9.22
CA GLU A 131 6.92 -9.83 9.69
C GLU A 131 7.09 -11.08 10.57
N PHE A 132 8.22 -11.72 10.48
CA PHE A 132 8.53 -12.92 11.26
C PHE A 132 10.01 -12.96 11.64
N GLU A 133 10.31 -13.67 12.72
CA GLU A 133 11.68 -13.90 13.13
C GLU A 133 12.39 -14.85 12.16
N PRO A 134 13.64 -14.56 11.80
CA PRO A 134 14.39 -15.46 10.93
C PRO A 134 14.59 -16.81 11.60
N PRO A 135 14.45 -17.92 10.88
CA PRO A 135 14.72 -19.23 11.45
C PRO A 135 16.21 -19.44 11.75
N ASP A 136 16.51 -20.19 12.81
CA ASP A 136 17.88 -20.37 13.30
C ASP A 136 18.84 -20.94 12.25
N TRP A 137 18.35 -21.79 11.36
CA TRP A 137 19.21 -22.43 10.35
C TRP A 137 19.80 -21.44 9.34
N ARG A 138 19.18 -20.25 9.17
CA ARG A 138 19.69 -19.19 8.28
C ARG A 138 20.70 -18.28 8.96
N ARG A 139 20.75 -18.29 10.29
CA ARG A 139 21.56 -17.36 11.09
C ARG A 139 23.05 -17.32 10.70
N PRO A 140 23.71 -18.45 10.40
CA PRO A 140 25.11 -18.40 10.02
C PRO A 140 25.42 -17.71 8.69
N PHE A 141 24.40 -17.50 7.87
CA PHE A 141 24.57 -17.02 6.49
C PHE A 141 24.07 -15.59 6.29
N HIS A 142 23.29 -15.06 7.20
CA HIS A 142 22.84 -13.69 7.05
C HIS A 142 23.87 -12.71 7.61
N ASP A 143 23.86 -11.52 7.06
CA ASP A 143 24.74 -10.46 7.49
C ASP A 143 24.39 -10.05 8.93
N THR A 144 25.41 -10.04 9.82
CA THR A 144 25.24 -9.58 11.20
C THR A 144 25.40 -8.07 11.33
N GLY A 145 25.70 -7.39 10.23
CA GLY A 145 25.66 -5.94 10.17
C GLY A 145 24.24 -5.45 10.44
N THR A 146 24.14 -4.25 10.98
CA THR A 146 22.85 -3.60 11.16
C THR A 146 22.10 -3.57 9.85
N THR A 147 20.95 -4.26 9.79
CA THR A 147 19.98 -3.98 8.77
C THR A 147 19.71 -2.49 8.83
N PRO A 148 19.84 -1.73 7.72
CA PRO A 148 19.49 -0.33 7.74
C PRO A 148 18.11 -0.21 8.34
N PRO A 149 17.88 0.71 9.29
CA PRO A 149 16.55 0.88 9.83
C PRO A 149 15.63 1.12 8.66
N GLU A 150 14.60 0.33 8.56
CA GLU A 150 13.56 0.52 7.58
C GLU A 150 12.93 1.87 7.86
N ARG A 151 13.10 2.74 6.90
CA ARG A 151 12.63 4.11 7.00
C ARG A 151 11.25 4.23 6.38
#